data_b1a8feb94d7a715813aed512a6cca7e5
#
_entry.id   b1a8feb94d7a715813aed512a6cca7e5
#
_cell.length_a   1.000
_cell.length_b   1.000
_cell.length_c   1.000
_cell.angle_alpha   90.00
_cell.angle_beta   90.00
_cell.angle_gamma   90.00
#
_symmetry.space_group_name_H-M   'P 1'
#
loop_
_entity.id
_entity.type
_entity.pdbx_description
1 polymer ?
#
loop_
_entity_poly.entity_id
_entity_poly.type
_entity_poly.pdbx_seq_one_letter_code
_entity_poly.pdbx_strand_id
1 'polypeptide(L)'
;MNQTINYIKELTAIASPTGFTREISDYLVHTLEKLGYQPVRTAKGGVNVTIKGQNDEEHRYVTAHVDTLGAIVRAVKPDGRLKLDRIGGFPWNMIEGENCTVHVASTGQKLSGTILIHQTSCHVYKDAGTAERTQDNMEVRLDAKVTNEKETRALGIEVGDFISFDPRTIVTETGFIKSRHLDDKVSAAILLNLLRIYKEEKIELPVTTHFAFSVFEEVGHGANSNIPAQVVEYLAVDMGAMGDDQQTDEYTVSICVKDASGPYHYDFRQHLVVLAKEQDIPFKLDIYPFYGSDASAAMSAGAEVKHALLGAGIESSHSYERTHIDSVAATERMVDAYLKSALVD
;
A
#
# COMPACT_ATOMS: atom_id res chain seq x y z
N MET A 1 12.34 -13.49 -7.74
CA MET A 1 12.01 -13.44 -6.31
C MET A 1 13.00 -12.61 -5.45
N ASN A 2 14.30 -12.86 -5.44
CA ASN A 2 15.23 -12.06 -4.60
C ASN A 2 15.13 -10.54 -4.84
N GLN A 3 14.93 -10.11 -6.09
CA GLN A 3 14.82 -8.70 -6.40
C GLN A 3 13.48 -8.09 -5.92
N THR A 4 12.39 -8.83 -6.01
CA THR A 4 11.09 -8.41 -5.47
C THR A 4 11.19 -8.17 -3.97
N ILE A 5 11.85 -9.09 -3.23
CA ILE A 5 12.11 -8.93 -1.78
C ILE A 5 12.98 -7.71 -1.49
N ASN A 6 13.98 -7.41 -2.32
CA ASN A 6 14.79 -6.20 -2.17
C ASN A 6 13.93 -4.94 -2.34
N TYR A 7 13.10 -4.89 -3.38
CA TYR A 7 12.16 -3.78 -3.56
C TYR A 7 11.16 -3.64 -2.41
N ILE A 8 10.65 -4.76 -1.85
CA ILE A 8 9.79 -4.70 -0.65
C ILE A 8 10.54 -4.01 0.49
N LYS A 9 11.79 -4.41 0.78
CA LYS A 9 12.60 -3.80 1.85
C LYS A 9 12.89 -2.32 1.60
N GLU A 10 13.23 -1.96 0.36
CA GLU A 10 13.53 -0.59 -0.01
C GLU A 10 12.27 0.29 0.09
N LEU A 11 11.14 -0.15 -0.47
CA LEU A 11 9.89 0.59 -0.44
C LEU A 11 9.35 0.75 1.00
N THR A 12 9.36 -0.32 1.79
CA THR A 12 8.87 -0.25 3.19
C THR A 12 9.72 0.67 4.06
N ALA A 13 11.02 0.79 3.78
CA ALA A 13 11.91 1.69 4.51
C ALA A 13 11.65 3.18 4.24
N ILE A 14 10.94 3.53 3.15
CA ILE A 14 10.61 4.91 2.82
C ILE A 14 9.26 5.27 3.43
N ALA A 15 9.23 6.25 4.33
CA ALA A 15 8.00 6.77 4.91
C ALA A 15 7.14 7.44 3.84
N SER A 16 5.86 7.06 3.76
CA SER A 16 4.93 7.58 2.77
C SER A 16 3.47 7.65 3.26
N PRO A 17 3.17 8.13 4.49
CA PRO A 17 1.77 8.33 4.86
C PRO A 17 1.07 9.20 3.81
N THR A 18 -0.20 8.89 3.53
CA THR A 18 -0.97 9.58 2.48
C THR A 18 -0.89 11.09 2.62
N GLY A 19 -0.50 11.76 1.54
CA GLY A 19 -0.21 13.20 1.54
C GLY A 19 1.27 13.56 1.75
N PHE A 20 2.09 12.63 2.27
CA PHE A 20 3.53 12.79 2.49
C PHE A 20 4.33 11.79 1.63
N THR A 21 4.15 11.82 0.32
CA THR A 21 4.59 10.76 -0.60
C THR A 21 5.74 11.18 -1.54
N ARG A 22 6.31 12.37 -1.35
CA ARG A 22 7.35 12.89 -2.27
C ARG A 22 8.57 11.97 -2.33
N GLU A 23 9.08 11.52 -1.17
CA GLU A 23 10.31 10.72 -1.08
C GLU A 23 10.16 9.37 -1.81
N ILE A 24 9.02 8.68 -1.62
CA ILE A 24 8.76 7.42 -2.32
C ILE A 24 8.52 7.63 -3.83
N SER A 25 7.88 8.72 -4.22
CA SER A 25 7.70 9.05 -5.64
C SER A 25 9.03 9.40 -6.32
N ASP A 26 9.94 10.10 -5.63
CA ASP A 26 11.29 10.37 -6.12
C ASP A 26 12.08 9.07 -6.29
N TYR A 27 11.99 8.14 -5.34
CA TYR A 27 12.59 6.80 -5.44
C TYR A 27 12.07 6.04 -6.65
N LEU A 28 10.75 6.03 -6.89
CA LEU A 28 10.13 5.35 -8.04
C LEU A 28 10.60 5.95 -9.36
N VAL A 29 10.56 7.28 -9.50
CA VAL A 29 11.04 7.97 -10.70
C VAL A 29 12.49 7.57 -10.98
N HIS A 30 13.37 7.71 -9.99
CA HIS A 30 14.78 7.39 -10.15
C HIS A 30 15.02 5.91 -10.50
N THR A 31 14.30 4.99 -9.86
CA THR A 31 14.41 3.54 -10.14
C THR A 31 13.97 3.22 -11.57
N LEU A 32 12.84 3.78 -12.00
CA LEU A 32 12.30 3.56 -13.35
C LEU A 32 13.18 4.18 -14.44
N GLU A 33 13.73 5.37 -14.19
CA GLU A 33 14.71 6.01 -15.09
C GLU A 33 15.99 5.18 -15.25
N LYS A 34 16.51 4.64 -14.14
CA LYS A 34 17.66 3.70 -14.17
C LYS A 34 17.38 2.44 -14.97
N LEU A 35 16.15 1.95 -14.96
CA LEU A 35 15.71 0.84 -15.80
C LEU A 35 15.54 1.25 -17.27
N GLY A 36 15.64 2.54 -17.60
CA GLY A 36 15.51 3.08 -18.95
C GLY A 36 14.06 3.31 -19.38
N TYR A 37 13.14 3.50 -18.43
CA TYR A 37 11.79 3.98 -18.69
C TYR A 37 11.72 5.51 -18.65
N GLN A 38 10.57 6.05 -19.04
CA GLN A 38 10.24 7.47 -18.95
C GLN A 38 9.04 7.65 -18.02
N PRO A 39 9.25 7.64 -16.70
CA PRO A 39 8.17 7.79 -15.75
C PRO A 39 7.59 9.21 -15.78
N VAL A 40 6.28 9.29 -15.61
CA VAL A 40 5.53 10.56 -15.53
C VAL A 40 4.95 10.70 -14.13
N ARG A 41 5.29 11.79 -13.44
CA ARG A 41 4.67 12.11 -12.16
C ARG A 41 3.30 12.73 -12.39
N THR A 42 2.28 12.20 -11.72
CA THR A 42 0.92 12.74 -11.76
C THR A 42 0.80 13.99 -10.87
N ALA A 43 -0.26 14.77 -11.07
CA ALA A 43 -0.54 15.94 -10.23
C ALA A 43 -0.78 15.57 -8.75
N LYS A 44 -1.30 14.37 -8.47
CA LYS A 44 -1.44 13.83 -7.09
C LYS A 44 -0.12 13.41 -6.47
N GLY A 45 0.93 13.21 -7.27
CA GLY A 45 2.24 12.74 -6.81
C GLY A 45 2.52 11.27 -7.13
N GLY A 46 1.57 10.50 -7.65
CA GLY A 46 1.82 9.15 -8.15
C GLY A 46 2.75 9.12 -9.36
N VAL A 47 3.22 7.93 -9.73
CA VAL A 47 4.18 7.74 -10.83
C VAL A 47 3.65 6.73 -11.83
N ASN A 48 3.54 7.12 -13.10
CA ASN A 48 3.06 6.28 -14.18
C ASN A 48 4.18 5.95 -15.17
N VAL A 49 4.17 4.72 -15.69
CA VAL A 49 5.01 4.26 -16.80
C VAL A 49 4.14 3.56 -17.82
N THR A 50 4.38 3.82 -19.10
CA THR A 50 3.68 3.14 -20.19
C THR A 50 4.66 2.26 -20.94
N ILE A 51 4.28 0.99 -21.14
CA ILE A 51 4.91 0.08 -22.11
C ILE A 51 4.00 -0.02 -23.31
N LYS A 52 4.50 0.40 -24.47
CA LYS A 52 3.78 0.25 -25.73
C LYS A 52 3.71 -1.22 -26.13
N GLY A 53 2.51 -1.70 -26.39
CA GLY A 53 2.23 -3.06 -26.84
C GLY A 53 2.08 -3.18 -28.35
N GLN A 54 1.79 -4.39 -28.81
CA GLN A 54 1.49 -4.68 -30.22
C GLN A 54 0.13 -4.08 -30.62
N ASN A 55 -0.90 -4.20 -29.74
CA ASN A 55 -2.15 -3.46 -29.86
C ASN A 55 -2.01 -2.13 -29.10
N ASP A 56 -2.24 -1.00 -29.79
CA ASP A 56 -2.16 0.36 -29.27
C ASP A 56 -3.49 1.11 -29.46
N GLU A 57 -4.57 0.38 -29.75
CA GLU A 57 -5.93 0.95 -29.89
C GLU A 57 -6.68 0.87 -28.55
N GLU A 58 -6.56 -0.27 -27.88
CA GLU A 58 -7.13 -0.51 -26.56
C GLU A 58 -6.01 -0.82 -25.56
N HIS A 59 -6.08 -0.24 -24.37
CA HIS A 59 -5.01 -0.27 -23.39
C HIS A 59 -5.43 -0.97 -22.09
N ARG A 60 -4.43 -1.42 -21.34
CA ARG A 60 -4.52 -1.88 -19.96
C ARG A 60 -4.01 -0.83 -18.98
N TYR A 61 -4.61 -0.81 -17.80
CA TYR A 61 -4.15 -0.01 -16.67
C TYR A 61 -3.96 -0.92 -15.47
N VAL A 62 -2.76 -0.93 -14.90
CA VAL A 62 -2.41 -1.77 -13.76
C VAL A 62 -1.89 -0.89 -12.65
N THR A 63 -2.46 -1.01 -11.46
CA THR A 63 -2.10 -0.16 -10.32
C THR A 63 -1.60 -0.95 -9.14
N ALA A 64 -0.72 -0.33 -8.36
CA ALA A 64 -0.41 -0.66 -6.98
C ALA A 64 -0.18 0.65 -6.24
N HIS A 65 -0.57 0.75 -4.97
CA HIS A 65 -0.35 1.99 -4.24
C HIS A 65 0.94 1.96 -3.41
N VAL A 66 1.48 3.14 -3.12
CA VAL A 66 2.70 3.32 -2.33
C VAL A 66 2.52 4.27 -1.16
N ASP A 67 1.35 4.91 -1.05
CA ASP A 67 0.99 5.59 0.18
C ASP A 67 0.60 4.58 1.25
N THR A 68 0.70 5.00 2.48
CA THR A 68 0.50 4.13 3.65
C THR A 68 -0.38 4.80 4.68
N LEU A 69 -0.89 4.00 5.57
CA LEU A 69 -1.40 4.48 6.84
C LEU A 69 -0.36 5.33 7.57
N GLY A 70 -0.85 6.23 8.39
CA GLY A 70 -0.02 7.09 9.22
C GLY A 70 -0.86 7.96 10.13
N ALA A 71 -0.28 9.06 10.57
CA ALA A 71 -0.99 10.06 11.34
C ALA A 71 -0.44 11.46 11.03
N ILE A 72 -1.15 12.46 11.57
CA ILE A 72 -0.75 13.86 11.50
C ILE A 72 -0.86 14.48 12.91
N VAL A 73 0.02 15.42 13.23
CA VAL A 73 -0.06 16.14 14.50
C VAL A 73 -1.33 16.98 14.53
N ARG A 74 -2.24 16.65 15.43
CA ARG A 74 -3.50 17.38 15.64
C ARG A 74 -3.33 18.52 16.64
N ALA A 75 -2.55 18.29 17.70
CA ALA A 75 -2.27 19.29 18.73
C ALA A 75 -1.01 18.91 19.51
N VAL A 76 -0.34 19.91 20.04
CA VAL A 76 0.66 19.75 21.11
C VAL A 76 -0.06 19.91 22.45
N LYS A 77 0.08 18.93 23.33
CA LYS A 77 -0.57 18.89 24.63
C LYS A 77 0.20 19.70 25.67
N PRO A 78 -0.44 20.14 26.76
CA PRO A 78 0.23 20.91 27.82
C PRO A 78 1.43 20.22 28.46
N ASP A 79 1.47 18.87 28.45
CA ASP A 79 2.56 18.05 28.97
C ASP A 79 3.66 17.77 27.91
N GLY A 80 3.57 18.41 26.74
CA GLY A 80 4.53 18.27 25.64
C GLY A 80 4.33 17.08 24.72
N ARG A 81 3.36 16.20 25.00
CA ARG A 81 3.00 15.07 24.12
C ARG A 81 2.20 15.54 22.92
N LEU A 82 2.11 14.71 21.87
CA LEU A 82 1.35 15.05 20.68
C LEU A 82 0.04 14.28 20.64
N LYS A 83 -1.06 15.00 20.43
CA LYS A 83 -2.32 14.42 19.99
C LYS A 83 -2.23 14.20 18.48
N LEU A 84 -2.65 13.00 18.00
CA LEU A 84 -2.62 12.65 16.59
C LEU A 84 -4.02 12.54 16.00
N ASP A 85 -4.07 12.70 14.68
CA ASP A 85 -5.22 12.33 13.86
C ASP A 85 -4.78 11.27 12.85
N ARG A 86 -5.61 10.24 12.63
CA ARG A 86 -5.29 9.13 11.75
C ARG A 86 -5.32 9.55 10.28
N ILE A 87 -4.41 8.97 9.50
CA ILE A 87 -4.44 8.97 8.04
C ILE A 87 -4.72 7.54 7.60
N GLY A 88 -5.82 7.33 6.88
CA GLY A 88 -6.35 6.02 6.54
C GLY A 88 -7.19 5.38 7.66
N GLY A 89 -7.72 4.20 7.39
CA GLY A 89 -8.67 3.51 8.25
C GLY A 89 -8.03 2.37 9.06
N PHE A 90 -7.85 2.54 10.38
CA PHE A 90 -7.39 1.47 11.28
C PHE A 90 -7.87 1.69 12.71
N PRO A 91 -8.06 0.62 13.51
CA PRO A 91 -8.34 0.74 14.94
C PRO A 91 -7.14 1.27 15.73
N TRP A 92 -7.37 2.09 16.75
CA TRP A 92 -6.31 2.72 17.54
C TRP A 92 -5.38 1.75 18.25
N ASN A 93 -5.87 0.57 18.65
CA ASN A 93 -5.06 -0.46 19.29
C ASN A 93 -4.03 -1.09 18.35
N MET A 94 -4.19 -0.95 17.02
CA MET A 94 -3.24 -1.47 16.03
C MET A 94 -1.91 -0.70 15.99
N ILE A 95 -1.87 0.48 16.62
CA ILE A 95 -0.67 1.31 16.66
C ILE A 95 -0.12 1.52 18.08
N GLU A 96 -0.75 0.93 19.10
CA GLU A 96 -0.26 1.03 20.48
C GLU A 96 1.10 0.30 20.62
N GLY A 97 2.08 1.02 21.15
CA GLY A 97 3.45 0.50 21.31
C GLY A 97 4.34 0.65 20.07
N GLU A 98 3.83 1.21 18.98
CA GLU A 98 4.62 1.42 17.78
C GLU A 98 5.60 2.58 17.95
N ASN A 99 6.81 2.37 17.43
CA ASN A 99 7.72 3.48 17.16
C ASN A 99 7.22 4.29 15.97
N CYS A 100 7.46 5.58 16.01
CA CYS A 100 7.07 6.49 14.95
C CYS A 100 8.11 7.58 14.72
N THR A 101 7.99 8.24 13.57
CA THR A 101 8.80 9.42 13.24
C THR A 101 7.87 10.60 12.94
N VAL A 102 8.08 11.70 13.63
CA VAL A 102 7.44 12.99 13.34
C VAL A 102 8.31 13.74 12.34
N HIS A 103 7.73 14.06 11.18
CA HIS A 103 8.39 14.79 10.10
C HIS A 103 8.09 16.28 10.24
N VAL A 104 9.03 17.01 10.83
CA VAL A 104 8.87 18.44 11.13
C VAL A 104 9.04 19.28 9.87
N ALA A 105 7.95 19.77 9.31
CA ALA A 105 7.95 20.48 8.04
C ALA A 105 8.75 21.79 8.05
N SER A 106 8.73 22.53 9.17
CA SER A 106 9.39 23.81 9.33
C SER A 106 10.93 23.73 9.30
N THR A 107 11.49 22.60 9.73
CA THR A 107 12.95 22.40 9.86
C THR A 107 13.50 21.29 9.00
N GLY A 108 12.65 20.40 8.48
CA GLY A 108 13.05 19.16 7.80
C GLY A 108 13.59 18.07 8.74
N GLN A 109 13.52 18.28 10.05
CA GLN A 109 13.98 17.29 11.02
C GLN A 109 13.03 16.10 11.11
N LYS A 110 13.59 14.92 11.41
CA LYS A 110 12.86 13.70 11.72
C LYS A 110 13.07 13.42 13.23
N LEU A 111 11.99 13.46 14.02
CA LEU A 111 12.03 13.22 15.46
C LEU A 111 11.36 11.90 15.77
N SER A 112 12.06 11.01 16.45
CA SER A 112 11.49 9.73 16.88
C SER A 112 10.57 9.88 18.09
N GLY A 113 9.68 8.90 18.23
CA GLY A 113 8.76 8.80 19.36
C GLY A 113 8.08 7.45 19.42
N THR A 114 7.26 7.26 20.42
CA THR A 114 6.45 6.06 20.61
C THR A 114 4.99 6.43 20.78
N ILE A 115 4.10 5.66 20.15
CA ILE A 115 2.66 5.85 20.26
C ILE A 115 2.15 5.03 21.44
N LEU A 116 1.53 5.69 22.40
CA LEU A 116 1.08 5.08 23.64
C LEU A 116 -0.31 5.60 24.01
N ILE A 117 -1.05 4.81 24.77
CA ILE A 117 -2.18 5.36 25.51
C ILE A 117 -1.67 6.25 26.64
N HIS A 118 -2.38 7.31 27.01
CA HIS A 118 -1.94 8.25 28.03
C HIS A 118 -1.61 7.56 29.37
N GLN A 119 -2.45 6.63 29.81
CA GLN A 119 -2.31 5.87 31.05
C GLN A 119 -1.82 4.45 30.78
N THR A 120 -0.55 4.27 30.40
CA THR A 120 0.00 2.99 29.94
C THR A 120 0.45 2.05 31.05
N SER A 121 0.96 2.56 32.17
CA SER A 121 1.62 1.69 33.16
C SER A 121 0.61 0.88 33.97
N CYS A 122 0.59 -0.44 33.79
CA CYS A 122 -0.25 -1.35 34.60
C CYS A 122 0.10 -1.36 36.08
N HIS A 123 1.27 -0.87 36.46
CA HIS A 123 1.68 -0.73 37.86
C HIS A 123 1.12 0.56 38.52
N VAL A 124 0.57 1.48 37.72
CA VAL A 124 0.03 2.76 38.17
C VAL A 124 -1.47 2.86 37.93
N TYR A 125 -1.92 2.38 36.77
CA TYR A 125 -3.30 2.51 36.31
C TYR A 125 -4.00 1.15 36.23
N LYS A 126 -5.06 0.95 37.01
CA LYS A 126 -5.79 -0.33 37.08
C LYS A 126 -6.49 -0.70 35.77
N ASP A 127 -6.86 0.29 34.98
CA ASP A 127 -7.59 0.20 33.74
C ASP A 127 -6.70 0.26 32.48
N ALA A 128 -5.38 0.28 32.63
CA ALA A 128 -4.45 0.33 31.49
C ALA A 128 -4.73 -0.73 30.41
N GLY A 129 -5.16 -1.93 30.83
CA GLY A 129 -5.49 -3.02 29.92
C GLY A 129 -6.90 -3.00 29.34
N THR A 130 -7.83 -2.25 29.95
CA THR A 130 -9.27 -2.26 29.58
C THR A 130 -9.79 -0.92 29.08
N ALA A 131 -9.03 0.17 29.27
CA ALA A 131 -9.38 1.48 28.74
C ALA A 131 -9.50 1.42 27.22
N GLU A 132 -10.58 1.96 26.66
CA GLU A 132 -10.76 2.07 25.22
C GLU A 132 -9.65 2.93 24.61
N ARG A 133 -9.08 2.45 23.48
CA ARG A 133 -8.09 3.22 22.69
C ARG A 133 -8.85 4.15 21.77
N THR A 134 -8.70 5.44 21.99
CA THR A 134 -9.43 6.50 21.27
C THR A 134 -8.47 7.61 20.83
N GLN A 135 -8.93 8.47 19.93
CA GLN A 135 -8.18 9.67 19.55
C GLN A 135 -7.82 10.58 20.73
N ASP A 136 -8.62 10.56 21.79
CA ASP A 136 -8.40 11.47 22.92
C ASP A 136 -7.33 10.99 23.90
N ASN A 137 -7.08 9.68 23.94
CA ASN A 137 -6.12 9.10 24.88
C ASN A 137 -4.91 8.43 24.23
N MET A 138 -4.89 8.26 22.90
CA MET A 138 -3.70 7.84 22.17
C MET A 138 -2.84 9.06 21.81
N GLU A 139 -1.55 8.96 22.06
CA GLU A 139 -0.63 10.10 21.93
C GLU A 139 0.77 9.66 21.53
N VAL A 140 1.53 10.57 20.93
CA VAL A 140 2.98 10.37 20.71
C VAL A 140 3.75 10.93 21.90
N ARG A 141 4.60 10.11 22.46
CA ARG A 141 5.67 10.53 23.35
C ARG A 141 6.96 10.64 22.57
N LEU A 142 7.46 11.87 22.44
CA LEU A 142 8.70 12.15 21.72
C LEU A 142 9.93 11.63 22.48
N ASP A 143 10.96 11.20 21.76
CA ASP A 143 12.28 10.88 22.28
C ASP A 143 13.12 12.16 22.44
N ALA A 144 12.52 13.17 23.09
CA ALA A 144 13.13 14.47 23.37
C ALA A 144 12.84 14.87 24.82
N LYS A 145 13.75 15.63 25.44
CA LYS A 145 13.56 16.14 26.81
C LYS A 145 12.64 17.35 26.79
N VAL A 146 11.36 17.09 26.61
CA VAL A 146 10.29 18.08 26.64
C VAL A 146 9.26 17.70 27.71
N THR A 147 8.77 18.67 28.46
CA THR A 147 7.83 18.46 29.55
C THR A 147 6.61 19.38 29.47
N ASN A 148 6.56 20.23 28.45
CA ASN A 148 5.47 21.16 28.23
C ASN A 148 5.33 21.56 26.76
N GLU A 149 4.21 22.13 26.39
CA GLU A 149 3.89 22.57 25.04
C GLU A 149 4.94 23.51 24.44
N LYS A 150 5.45 24.46 25.22
CA LYS A 150 6.43 25.45 24.75
C LYS A 150 7.74 24.79 24.32
N GLU A 151 8.23 23.83 25.08
CA GLU A 151 9.46 23.08 24.75
C GLU A 151 9.26 22.23 23.51
N THR A 152 8.11 21.58 23.36
CA THR A 152 7.79 20.78 22.16
C THR A 152 7.68 21.66 20.92
N ARG A 153 7.00 22.79 21.00
CA ARG A 153 6.93 23.76 19.88
C ARG A 153 8.29 24.35 19.53
N ALA A 154 9.19 24.49 20.48
CA ALA A 154 10.56 24.95 20.21
C ALA A 154 11.38 23.96 19.35
N LEU A 155 10.96 22.70 19.23
CA LEU A 155 11.51 21.75 18.28
C LEU A 155 11.03 21.99 16.83
N GLY A 156 10.15 22.95 16.62
CA GLY A 156 9.57 23.30 15.32
C GLY A 156 8.30 22.51 14.97
N ILE A 157 7.80 21.68 15.89
CA ILE A 157 6.60 20.87 15.66
C ILE A 157 5.36 21.75 15.59
N GLU A 158 4.58 21.56 14.53
CA GLU A 158 3.33 22.28 14.28
C GLU A 158 2.17 21.30 13.98
N VAL A 159 0.96 21.81 14.07
CA VAL A 159 -0.23 21.09 13.58
C VAL A 159 -0.08 20.87 12.09
N GLY A 160 -0.29 19.62 11.65
CA GLY A 160 -0.13 19.24 10.26
C GLY A 160 1.19 18.52 9.94
N ASP A 161 2.14 18.44 10.86
CA ASP A 161 3.34 17.62 10.69
C ASP A 161 2.96 16.14 10.62
N PHE A 162 3.53 15.42 9.65
CA PHE A 162 3.22 14.02 9.42
C PHE A 162 3.92 13.09 10.42
N ILE A 163 3.26 11.99 10.72
CA ILE A 163 3.77 10.93 11.60
C ILE A 163 3.73 9.61 10.85
N SER A 164 4.89 9.05 10.56
CA SER A 164 5.02 7.71 9.97
C SER A 164 5.28 6.67 11.04
N PHE A 165 4.74 5.45 10.83
CA PHE A 165 4.96 4.30 11.71
C PHE A 165 6.19 3.51 11.23
N ASP A 166 6.96 2.98 12.18
CA ASP A 166 8.14 2.15 11.86
C ASP A 166 7.69 0.84 11.19
N PRO A 167 8.15 0.56 9.97
CA PRO A 167 7.75 -0.64 9.24
C PRO A 167 8.28 -1.94 9.88
N ARG A 168 9.41 -1.93 10.53
CA ARG A 168 10.05 -3.09 11.17
C ARG A 168 10.15 -4.32 10.24
N THR A 169 10.55 -4.12 8.99
CA THR A 169 10.56 -5.15 7.96
C THR A 169 11.53 -6.29 8.28
N ILE A 170 11.01 -7.50 8.35
CA ILE A 170 11.76 -8.72 8.64
C ILE A 170 11.42 -9.77 7.58
N VAL A 171 12.43 -10.39 7.00
CA VAL A 171 12.29 -11.58 6.15
C VAL A 171 12.94 -12.75 6.89
N THR A 172 12.17 -13.78 7.18
CA THR A 172 12.65 -14.96 7.89
C THR A 172 13.31 -15.97 6.95
N GLU A 173 14.15 -16.85 7.48
CA GLU A 173 14.75 -17.96 6.72
C GLU A 173 13.69 -18.94 6.19
N THR A 174 12.53 -18.99 6.82
CA THR A 174 11.40 -19.83 6.41
C THR A 174 10.47 -19.18 5.40
N GLY A 175 10.83 -18.00 4.87
CA GLY A 175 10.10 -17.33 3.78
C GLY A 175 9.02 -16.35 4.22
N PHE A 176 8.76 -16.18 5.51
CA PHE A 176 7.80 -15.16 5.97
C PHE A 176 8.36 -13.76 5.87
N ILE A 177 7.53 -12.84 5.37
CA ILE A 177 7.79 -11.41 5.30
C ILE A 177 6.85 -10.74 6.29
N LYS A 178 7.42 -10.00 7.24
CA LYS A 178 6.66 -9.26 8.25
C LYS A 178 7.06 -7.80 8.20
N SER A 179 6.08 -6.92 8.13
CA SER A 179 6.30 -5.47 8.10
C SER A 179 4.97 -4.76 8.31
N ARG A 180 4.98 -3.50 8.73
CA ARG A 180 3.89 -2.61 8.37
C ARG A 180 4.02 -2.24 6.89
N HIS A 181 2.90 -1.89 6.28
CA HIS A 181 2.85 -1.36 4.91
C HIS A 181 3.25 -2.36 3.81
N LEU A 182 3.07 -3.70 4.05
CA LEU A 182 3.03 -4.68 2.96
C LEU A 182 1.85 -4.38 2.03
N ASP A 183 0.77 -3.91 2.60
CA ASP A 183 -0.31 -3.16 1.99
C ASP A 183 0.16 -1.73 1.67
N ASP A 184 0.42 -1.34 0.39
CA ASP A 184 0.45 -2.25 -0.78
C ASP A 184 1.85 -2.26 -1.42
N LYS A 185 2.88 -2.03 -0.61
CA LYS A 185 4.27 -1.99 -1.09
C LYS A 185 4.76 -3.33 -1.62
N VAL A 186 4.09 -4.44 -1.27
CA VAL A 186 4.36 -5.75 -1.89
C VAL A 186 3.98 -5.74 -3.36
N SER A 187 2.78 -5.28 -3.70
CA SER A 187 2.33 -5.22 -5.08
C SER A 187 3.13 -4.20 -5.90
N ALA A 188 3.45 -3.05 -5.31
CA ALA A 188 4.35 -2.09 -5.95
C ALA A 188 5.73 -2.70 -6.25
N ALA A 189 6.29 -3.51 -5.35
CA ALA A 189 7.54 -4.22 -5.57
C ALA A 189 7.43 -5.26 -6.69
N ILE A 190 6.32 -5.98 -6.77
CA ILE A 190 6.01 -6.92 -7.86
C ILE A 190 5.99 -6.18 -9.20
N LEU A 191 5.25 -5.08 -9.31
CA LEU A 191 5.19 -4.30 -10.55
C LEU A 191 6.56 -3.74 -10.95
N LEU A 192 7.36 -3.24 -10.00
CA LEU A 192 8.73 -2.79 -10.28
C LEU A 192 9.62 -3.94 -10.79
N ASN A 193 9.50 -5.13 -10.20
CA ASN A 193 10.29 -6.28 -10.65
C ASN A 193 9.87 -6.74 -12.06
N LEU A 194 8.59 -6.76 -12.36
CA LEU A 194 8.09 -7.08 -13.70
C LEU A 194 8.57 -6.06 -14.73
N LEU A 195 8.52 -4.77 -14.43
CA LEU A 195 9.07 -3.72 -15.29
C LEU A 195 10.57 -3.92 -15.54
N ARG A 196 11.34 -4.29 -14.51
CA ARG A 196 12.77 -4.63 -14.67
C ARG A 196 12.95 -5.82 -15.61
N ILE A 197 12.23 -6.93 -15.38
CA ILE A 197 12.31 -8.15 -16.22
C ILE A 197 11.96 -7.82 -17.67
N TYR A 198 10.86 -7.10 -17.91
CA TYR A 198 10.43 -6.77 -19.28
C TYR A 198 11.46 -5.92 -20.02
N LYS A 199 12.14 -5.04 -19.31
CA LYS A 199 13.20 -4.23 -19.94
C LYS A 199 14.47 -5.03 -20.23
N GLU A 200 14.92 -5.84 -19.27
CA GLU A 200 16.14 -6.65 -19.39
C GLU A 200 16.00 -7.74 -20.45
N GLU A 201 14.84 -8.40 -20.48
CA GLU A 201 14.55 -9.51 -21.41
C GLU A 201 13.94 -9.04 -22.73
N LYS A 202 13.69 -7.73 -22.89
CA LYS A 202 13.06 -7.10 -24.06
C LYS A 202 11.71 -7.73 -24.41
N ILE A 203 10.89 -7.97 -23.39
CA ILE A 203 9.57 -8.56 -23.58
C ILE A 203 8.65 -7.52 -24.22
N GLU A 204 8.01 -7.91 -25.31
CA GLU A 204 6.95 -7.14 -25.96
C GLU A 204 5.59 -7.59 -25.41
N LEU A 205 4.82 -6.66 -24.89
CA LEU A 205 3.47 -6.94 -24.43
C LEU A 205 2.48 -6.94 -25.59
N PRO A 206 1.44 -7.80 -25.55
CA PRO A 206 0.44 -7.83 -26.61
C PRO A 206 -0.41 -6.54 -26.64
N VAL A 207 -0.56 -5.86 -25.52
CA VAL A 207 -1.42 -4.69 -25.36
C VAL A 207 -0.64 -3.56 -24.66
N THR A 208 -0.80 -2.33 -25.14
CA THR A 208 -0.23 -1.15 -24.48
C THR A 208 -0.72 -1.08 -23.03
N THR A 209 0.23 -1.06 -22.11
CA THR A 209 -0.04 -1.17 -20.67
C THR A 209 0.53 0.02 -19.92
N HIS A 210 -0.31 0.62 -19.11
CA HIS A 210 0.04 1.68 -18.18
C HIS A 210 0.21 1.08 -16.78
N PHE A 211 1.38 1.23 -16.20
CA PHE A 211 1.68 0.89 -14.81
C PHE A 211 1.59 2.15 -13.99
N ALA A 212 0.76 2.15 -12.96
CA ALA A 212 0.53 3.29 -12.10
C ALA A 212 0.87 2.94 -10.64
N PHE A 213 1.83 3.64 -10.10
CA PHE A 213 2.12 3.63 -8.66
C PHE A 213 1.36 4.80 -8.03
N SER A 214 0.21 4.47 -7.44
CA SER A 214 -0.70 5.50 -6.93
C SER A 214 -0.34 5.98 -5.53
N VAL A 215 -0.91 7.12 -5.19
CA VAL A 215 -0.91 7.72 -3.85
C VAL A 215 -2.33 8.20 -3.56
N PHE A 216 -2.75 8.27 -2.30
CA PHE A 216 -4.11 8.51 -1.82
C PHE A 216 -5.08 7.31 -1.95
N GLU A 217 -4.59 6.10 -2.14
CA GLU A 217 -5.44 4.90 -2.13
C GLU A 217 -6.06 4.70 -0.74
N GLU A 218 -5.28 4.78 0.34
CA GLU A 218 -5.66 4.59 1.74
C GLU A 218 -6.77 5.54 2.25
N VAL A 219 -7.10 6.55 1.45
CA VAL A 219 -8.20 7.50 1.69
C VAL A 219 -9.23 7.50 0.55
N GLY A 220 -9.21 6.47 -0.30
CA GLY A 220 -10.25 6.14 -1.26
C GLY A 220 -10.22 6.89 -2.58
N HIS A 221 -9.10 7.52 -2.97
CA HIS A 221 -9.03 8.24 -4.25
C HIS A 221 -7.63 8.27 -4.91
N GLY A 222 -6.93 7.13 -4.91
CA GLY A 222 -5.59 6.96 -5.50
C GLY A 222 -5.56 7.11 -7.02
N ALA A 223 -5.61 6.00 -7.76
CA ALA A 223 -5.55 5.98 -9.21
C ALA A 223 -6.94 6.04 -9.89
N ASN A 224 -7.85 6.82 -9.34
CA ASN A 224 -9.22 6.99 -9.83
C ASN A 224 -9.39 8.13 -10.86
N SER A 225 -8.30 8.74 -11.29
CA SER A 225 -8.27 9.84 -12.24
C SER A 225 -7.04 9.77 -13.12
N ASN A 226 -7.05 10.53 -14.22
CA ASN A 226 -5.96 10.55 -15.20
C ASN A 226 -5.75 9.19 -15.88
N ILE A 227 -6.83 8.40 -16.01
CA ILE A 227 -6.85 7.15 -16.76
C ILE A 227 -6.93 7.50 -18.25
N PRO A 228 -6.00 7.02 -19.11
CA PRO A 228 -6.07 7.26 -20.54
C PRO A 228 -7.38 6.76 -21.15
N ALA A 229 -7.92 7.51 -22.10
CA ALA A 229 -9.23 7.21 -22.70
C ALA A 229 -9.28 5.85 -23.45
N GLN A 230 -8.14 5.32 -23.85
CA GLN A 230 -8.02 4.02 -24.51
C GLN A 230 -8.07 2.83 -23.54
N VAL A 231 -8.03 3.06 -22.23
CA VAL A 231 -8.04 1.98 -21.23
C VAL A 231 -9.41 1.31 -21.21
N VAL A 232 -9.43 0.00 -21.43
CA VAL A 232 -10.61 -0.86 -21.40
C VAL A 232 -10.57 -1.89 -20.28
N GLU A 233 -9.37 -2.20 -19.76
CA GLU A 233 -9.15 -3.09 -18.62
C GLU A 233 -8.36 -2.39 -17.52
N TYR A 234 -8.85 -2.49 -16.29
CA TYR A 234 -8.23 -1.91 -15.10
C TYR A 234 -8.01 -3.01 -14.06
N LEU A 235 -6.76 -3.34 -13.79
CA LEU A 235 -6.37 -4.28 -12.73
C LEU A 235 -5.75 -3.52 -11.56
N ALA A 236 -6.38 -3.57 -10.39
CA ALA A 236 -5.70 -3.24 -9.15
C ALA A 236 -4.91 -4.46 -8.66
N VAL A 237 -3.64 -4.28 -8.41
CA VAL A 237 -2.81 -5.27 -7.70
C VAL A 237 -2.66 -4.73 -6.29
N ASP A 238 -3.41 -5.34 -5.37
CA ASP A 238 -3.54 -4.89 -4.00
C ASP A 238 -3.82 -6.11 -3.12
N MET A 239 -3.56 -6.04 -1.82
CA MET A 239 -3.52 -7.22 -0.97
C MET A 239 -4.84 -7.99 -0.89
N GLY A 240 -4.75 -9.31 -0.66
CA GLY A 240 -5.87 -10.16 -0.27
C GLY A 240 -6.00 -10.23 1.25
N ALA A 241 -7.19 -9.93 1.78
CA ALA A 241 -7.46 -9.97 3.20
C ALA A 241 -7.70 -11.40 3.71
N MET A 242 -7.15 -11.72 4.87
CA MET A 242 -7.32 -13.03 5.54
C MET A 242 -8.25 -12.92 6.74
N GLY A 243 -8.99 -13.99 7.03
CA GLY A 243 -9.92 -14.07 8.15
C GLY A 243 -10.71 -15.37 8.16
N ASP A 244 -11.55 -15.58 9.18
CA ASP A 244 -12.23 -16.86 9.42
C ASP A 244 -13.16 -17.32 8.28
N ASP A 245 -13.84 -16.40 7.61
CA ASP A 245 -14.73 -16.70 6.48
C ASP A 245 -14.05 -16.50 5.10
N GLN A 246 -12.73 -16.20 5.10
CA GLN A 246 -11.96 -15.98 3.88
C GLN A 246 -11.29 -17.26 3.40
N GLN A 247 -11.09 -17.35 2.06
CA GLN A 247 -10.31 -18.42 1.45
C GLN A 247 -8.84 -18.06 1.28
N THR A 248 -8.55 -16.77 1.29
CA THR A 248 -7.20 -16.19 1.13
C THR A 248 -6.26 -16.73 2.20
N ASP A 249 -5.06 -17.09 1.78
CA ASP A 249 -3.97 -17.56 2.64
C ASP A 249 -2.64 -16.87 2.28
N GLU A 250 -1.59 -17.10 3.08
CA GLU A 250 -0.27 -16.49 2.88
C GLU A 250 0.55 -17.16 1.75
N TYR A 251 0.00 -18.14 1.02
CA TYR A 251 0.76 -18.99 0.09
C TYR A 251 0.27 -18.94 -1.37
N THR A 252 -0.88 -18.32 -1.60
CA THR A 252 -1.54 -18.24 -2.90
C THR A 252 -1.79 -16.80 -3.31
N VAL A 253 -2.03 -16.55 -4.61
CA VAL A 253 -2.60 -15.27 -5.02
C VAL A 253 -4.08 -15.26 -4.75
N SER A 254 -4.59 -14.15 -4.18
CA SER A 254 -6.02 -13.94 -4.02
C SER A 254 -6.58 -13.18 -5.21
N ILE A 255 -7.68 -13.67 -5.78
CA ILE A 255 -8.46 -13.01 -6.84
C ILE A 255 -9.79 -12.58 -6.22
N CYS A 256 -10.01 -11.29 -6.10
CA CYS A 256 -11.22 -10.75 -5.48
C CYS A 256 -12.43 -10.92 -6.39
N VAL A 257 -13.50 -11.46 -5.83
CA VAL A 257 -14.80 -11.63 -6.51
C VAL A 257 -15.68 -10.41 -6.31
N LYS A 258 -15.62 -9.84 -5.09
CA LYS A 258 -16.45 -8.71 -4.65
C LYS A 258 -15.77 -8.02 -3.48
N ASP A 259 -15.80 -6.70 -3.47
CA ASP A 259 -15.47 -5.87 -2.31
C ASP A 259 -16.73 -5.15 -1.75
N ALA A 260 -16.54 -4.17 -0.87
CA ALA A 260 -17.64 -3.40 -0.28
C ALA A 260 -18.42 -2.57 -1.33
N SER A 261 -17.78 -2.19 -2.45
CA SER A 261 -18.39 -1.40 -3.52
C SER A 261 -19.28 -2.23 -4.46
N GLY A 262 -19.03 -3.54 -4.56
CA GLY A 262 -19.78 -4.45 -5.45
C GLY A 262 -18.93 -5.56 -6.06
N PRO A 263 -19.51 -6.36 -6.98
CA PRO A 263 -18.78 -7.39 -7.70
C PRO A 263 -17.79 -6.78 -8.70
N TYR A 264 -16.62 -7.41 -8.82
CA TYR A 264 -15.70 -7.16 -9.92
C TYR A 264 -16.22 -7.76 -11.23
N HIS A 265 -15.71 -7.28 -12.37
CA HIS A 265 -16.20 -7.71 -13.69
C HIS A 265 -16.07 -9.22 -13.87
N TYR A 266 -17.17 -9.88 -14.21
CA TYR A 266 -17.26 -11.35 -14.21
C TYR A 266 -16.29 -11.99 -15.21
N ASP A 267 -16.29 -11.54 -16.45
CA ASP A 267 -15.47 -12.16 -17.51
C ASP A 267 -13.99 -11.88 -17.26
N PHE A 268 -13.62 -10.70 -16.77
CA PHE A 268 -12.24 -10.40 -16.40
C PHE A 268 -11.76 -11.33 -15.27
N ARG A 269 -12.55 -11.49 -14.22
CA ARG A 269 -12.23 -12.43 -13.14
C ARG A 269 -12.12 -13.88 -13.66
N GLN A 270 -13.04 -14.32 -14.55
CA GLN A 270 -12.95 -15.67 -15.14
C GLN A 270 -11.70 -15.84 -15.99
N HIS A 271 -11.30 -14.82 -16.75
CA HIS A 271 -10.05 -14.81 -17.49
C HIS A 271 -8.84 -15.06 -16.57
N LEU A 272 -8.76 -14.34 -15.44
CA LEU A 272 -7.71 -14.56 -14.43
C LEU A 272 -7.72 -16.00 -13.88
N VAL A 273 -8.89 -16.57 -13.62
CA VAL A 273 -9.04 -17.96 -13.16
C VAL A 273 -8.57 -18.97 -14.20
N VAL A 274 -8.88 -18.73 -15.48
CA VAL A 274 -8.42 -19.59 -16.60
C VAL A 274 -6.90 -19.53 -16.68
N LEU A 275 -6.30 -18.34 -16.72
CA LEU A 275 -4.85 -18.18 -16.74
C LEU A 275 -4.15 -18.85 -15.56
N ALA A 276 -4.71 -18.71 -14.35
CA ALA A 276 -4.15 -19.36 -13.17
C ALA A 276 -4.13 -20.89 -13.30
N LYS A 277 -5.20 -21.49 -13.84
CA LYS A 277 -5.29 -22.93 -14.07
C LYS A 277 -4.36 -23.41 -15.18
N GLU A 278 -4.30 -22.68 -16.29
CA GLU A 278 -3.47 -23.05 -17.45
C GLU A 278 -1.96 -22.99 -17.12
N GLN A 279 -1.57 -22.07 -16.24
CA GLN A 279 -0.17 -21.88 -15.85
C GLN A 279 0.19 -22.50 -14.50
N ASP A 280 -0.71 -23.28 -13.92
CA ASP A 280 -0.51 -23.93 -12.62
C ASP A 280 -0.06 -22.92 -11.54
N ILE A 281 -0.80 -21.78 -11.45
CA ILE A 281 -0.59 -20.76 -10.43
C ILE A 281 -1.54 -21.03 -9.28
N PRO A 282 -1.05 -21.20 -8.03
CA PRO A 282 -1.91 -21.41 -6.89
C PRO A 282 -2.70 -20.12 -6.57
N PHE A 283 -4.03 -20.23 -6.53
CA PHE A 283 -4.92 -19.09 -6.31
C PHE A 283 -6.11 -19.43 -5.41
N LYS A 284 -6.70 -18.39 -4.84
CA LYS A 284 -8.00 -18.43 -4.13
C LYS A 284 -8.93 -17.36 -4.69
N LEU A 285 -10.24 -17.66 -4.65
CA LEU A 285 -11.30 -16.67 -4.92
C LEU A 285 -11.87 -16.22 -3.59
N ASP A 286 -12.04 -14.90 -3.41
CA ASP A 286 -12.51 -14.38 -2.14
C ASP A 286 -13.42 -13.16 -2.26
N ILE A 287 -14.09 -12.81 -1.15
CA ILE A 287 -14.97 -11.66 -1.00
C ILE A 287 -14.51 -10.87 0.23
N TYR A 288 -14.26 -9.57 0.07
CA TYR A 288 -13.82 -8.69 1.15
C TYR A 288 -14.95 -7.72 1.55
N PRO A 289 -15.59 -7.92 2.70
CA PRO A 289 -16.81 -7.16 3.06
C PRO A 289 -16.54 -5.69 3.42
N PHE A 290 -15.32 -5.33 3.84
CA PHE A 290 -14.94 -3.99 4.31
C PHE A 290 -13.69 -3.45 3.59
N TYR A 291 -13.63 -3.62 2.29
CA TYR A 291 -12.48 -3.35 1.45
C TYR A 291 -12.89 -2.51 0.24
N GLY A 292 -12.01 -1.66 -0.22
CA GLY A 292 -12.10 -0.98 -1.50
C GLY A 292 -10.72 -0.96 -2.15
N SER A 293 -10.63 -0.68 -3.43
CA SER A 293 -9.37 -0.61 -4.17
C SER A 293 -9.36 0.59 -5.13
N ASP A 294 -8.20 0.90 -5.68
CA ASP A 294 -8.09 1.89 -6.75
C ASP A 294 -9.02 1.57 -7.94
N ALA A 295 -9.25 0.28 -8.25
CA ALA A 295 -10.16 -0.12 -9.31
C ALA A 295 -11.63 0.22 -8.97
N SER A 296 -12.09 -0.07 -7.75
CA SER A 296 -13.44 0.31 -7.31
C SER A 296 -13.60 1.82 -7.18
N ALA A 297 -12.55 2.53 -6.76
CA ALA A 297 -12.52 3.99 -6.73
C ALA A 297 -12.59 4.60 -8.14
N ALA A 298 -11.93 4.00 -9.14
CA ALA A 298 -12.01 4.42 -10.55
C ALA A 298 -13.42 4.26 -11.10
N MET A 299 -14.09 3.14 -10.84
CA MET A 299 -15.48 2.91 -11.22
C MET A 299 -16.42 3.96 -10.61
N SER A 300 -16.24 4.26 -9.32
CA SER A 300 -17.02 5.27 -8.61
C SER A 300 -16.79 6.68 -9.17
N ALA A 301 -15.61 6.94 -9.73
CA ALA A 301 -15.26 8.20 -10.39
C ALA A 301 -15.76 8.30 -11.85
N GLY A 302 -16.39 7.25 -12.37
CA GLY A 302 -16.98 7.23 -13.72
C GLY A 302 -16.10 6.63 -14.81
N ALA A 303 -15.04 5.86 -14.45
CA ALA A 303 -14.27 5.11 -15.45
C ALA A 303 -15.15 4.00 -16.06
N GLU A 304 -15.16 3.90 -17.38
CA GLU A 304 -15.88 2.85 -18.12
C GLU A 304 -14.88 1.78 -18.56
N VAL A 305 -14.61 0.84 -17.64
CA VAL A 305 -13.61 -0.21 -17.84
C VAL A 305 -14.08 -1.53 -17.25
N LYS A 306 -13.61 -2.64 -17.79
CA LYS A 306 -13.64 -3.94 -17.08
C LYS A 306 -12.63 -3.88 -15.95
N HIS A 307 -13.04 -4.08 -14.71
CA HIS A 307 -12.15 -3.95 -13.55
C HIS A 307 -11.98 -5.26 -12.79
N ALA A 308 -10.80 -5.46 -12.23
CA ALA A 308 -10.45 -6.61 -11.41
C ALA A 308 -9.48 -6.20 -10.29
N LEU A 309 -9.39 -7.09 -9.29
CA LEU A 309 -8.47 -6.96 -8.17
C LEU A 309 -7.85 -8.33 -7.87
N LEU A 310 -6.54 -8.36 -7.71
CA LEU A 310 -5.81 -9.52 -7.19
C LEU A 310 -4.59 -9.07 -6.39
N GLY A 311 -4.08 -9.95 -5.53
CA GLY A 311 -2.85 -9.67 -4.82
C GLY A 311 -2.40 -10.77 -3.87
N ALA A 312 -1.31 -10.51 -3.18
CA ALA A 312 -0.78 -11.42 -2.18
C ALA A 312 -1.68 -11.46 -0.95
N GLY A 313 -1.86 -12.65 -0.37
CA GLY A 313 -2.57 -12.80 0.90
C GLY A 313 -1.77 -12.18 2.03
N ILE A 314 -2.37 -11.24 2.75
CA ILE A 314 -1.76 -10.54 3.87
C ILE A 314 -2.61 -10.73 5.12
N GLU A 315 -1.97 -11.29 6.15
CA GLU A 315 -2.55 -11.40 7.50
C GLU A 315 -2.38 -10.08 8.25
N SER A 316 -3.38 -9.71 9.05
CA SER A 316 -3.37 -8.52 9.91
C SER A 316 -3.18 -7.20 9.16
N SER A 317 -3.81 -7.05 7.99
CA SER A 317 -3.80 -5.80 7.23
C SER A 317 -4.16 -4.59 8.10
N HIS A 318 -3.55 -3.45 7.84
CA HIS A 318 -3.64 -2.20 8.63
C HIS A 318 -3.06 -2.28 10.06
N SER A 319 -2.35 -3.39 10.38
CA SER A 319 -1.62 -3.56 11.65
C SER A 319 -0.14 -3.85 11.39
N TYR A 320 0.47 -4.77 12.13
CA TYR A 320 1.78 -5.34 11.80
C TYR A 320 1.55 -6.61 10.98
N GLU A 321 1.77 -6.47 9.70
CA GLU A 321 1.34 -7.39 8.66
C GLU A 321 2.32 -8.52 8.43
N ARG A 322 1.83 -9.61 7.83
CA ARG A 322 2.66 -10.71 7.40
C ARG A 322 2.12 -11.38 6.13
N THR A 323 3.03 -11.91 5.35
CA THR A 323 2.78 -12.76 4.19
C THR A 323 3.93 -13.75 4.01
N HIS A 324 3.84 -14.62 3.01
CA HIS A 324 4.91 -15.55 2.65
C HIS A 324 5.40 -15.30 1.22
N ILE A 325 6.66 -15.62 0.96
CA ILE A 325 7.29 -15.51 -0.36
C ILE A 325 6.53 -16.27 -1.44
N ASP A 326 5.82 -17.34 -1.10
CA ASP A 326 5.03 -18.13 -2.06
C ASP A 326 3.83 -17.34 -2.58
N SER A 327 3.13 -16.60 -1.72
CA SER A 327 2.02 -15.74 -2.15
C SER A 327 2.52 -14.59 -3.02
N VAL A 328 3.66 -13.98 -2.67
CA VAL A 328 4.31 -12.94 -3.49
C VAL A 328 4.69 -13.51 -4.86
N ALA A 329 5.25 -14.73 -4.92
CA ALA A 329 5.63 -15.40 -6.15
C ALA A 329 4.40 -15.76 -7.01
N ALA A 330 3.34 -16.28 -6.39
CA ALA A 330 2.10 -16.58 -7.07
C ALA A 330 1.47 -15.33 -7.68
N THR A 331 1.48 -14.23 -6.93
CA THR A 331 0.97 -12.92 -7.40
C THR A 331 1.80 -12.37 -8.55
N GLU A 332 3.13 -12.40 -8.46
CA GLU A 332 4.03 -11.96 -9.54
C GLU A 332 3.79 -12.76 -10.83
N ARG A 333 3.68 -14.11 -10.72
CA ARG A 333 3.34 -14.97 -11.85
C ARG A 333 1.96 -14.67 -12.43
N MET A 334 0.97 -14.38 -11.59
CA MET A 334 -0.39 -14.10 -12.02
C MET A 334 -0.48 -12.77 -12.79
N VAL A 335 0.17 -11.73 -12.29
CA VAL A 335 0.26 -10.43 -12.98
C VAL A 335 1.01 -10.58 -14.31
N ASP A 336 2.14 -11.30 -14.33
CA ASP A 336 2.90 -11.55 -15.56
C ASP A 336 2.06 -12.32 -16.59
N ALA A 337 1.35 -13.37 -16.18
CA ALA A 337 0.46 -14.15 -17.05
C ALA A 337 -0.64 -13.29 -17.68
N TYR A 338 -1.27 -12.45 -16.85
CA TYR A 338 -2.30 -11.52 -17.32
C TYR A 338 -1.73 -10.49 -18.32
N LEU A 339 -0.59 -9.89 -18.01
CA LEU A 339 0.02 -8.87 -18.88
C LEU A 339 0.44 -9.42 -20.25
N LYS A 340 0.74 -10.71 -20.34
CA LYS A 340 1.08 -11.43 -21.58
C LYS A 340 -0.13 -12.04 -22.30
N SER A 341 -1.33 -11.97 -21.73
CA SER A 341 -2.55 -12.50 -22.34
C SER A 341 -3.20 -11.52 -23.31
N ALA A 342 -4.20 -11.96 -24.07
CA ALA A 342 -5.08 -11.07 -24.84
C ALA A 342 -6.03 -10.29 -23.92
N LEU A 343 -6.64 -9.21 -24.43
CA LEU A 343 -7.75 -8.54 -23.75
C LEU A 343 -8.94 -9.49 -23.56
N VAL A 344 -9.71 -9.23 -22.55
CA VAL A 344 -10.96 -9.94 -22.29
C VAL A 344 -12.02 -9.45 -23.25
N ASP A 345 -12.70 -10.37 -23.93
CA ASP A 345 -13.78 -10.09 -24.88
C ASP A 345 -14.99 -9.36 -24.25
#